data_1a44b594013c8479c3e6e96cbab79856
#
_entry.id   1a44b594013c8479c3e6e96cbab79856
#
_cell.length_a   1.000
_cell.length_b   1.000
_cell.length_c   1.000
_cell.angle_alpha   90.00
_cell.angle_beta   90.00
_cell.angle_gamma   90.00
#
_symmetry.space_group_name_H-M   'P 1'
#
loop_
_entity.id
_entity.type
_entity.pdbx_description
1 polymer ?
#
loop_
_entity_poly.entity_id
_entity_poly.type
_entity_poly.pdbx_seq_one_letter_code
_entity_poly.pdbx_strand_id
1 'polypeptide(L)'
;MFSFIKWFSTLMENAKKKKGLWFTLLTIGSLMGIFASLYFVNFLVSDVAQKTYENQKNHYVLGFKNKIISQNEYTEALALALSKNEDIANDFFSSDENARKNIDKKSKEIENKINSVLGKKSLSISYEVGNNVKKGIGIDITKEGAVFKSSVPMIDKNGTITNVVVTKDIDTLIENYKKEDKAFAFLLTESSSHKIDRKLKKSAYTSYHDKFYIKSASYDKIFVDQLKSVDFGGILEENGFIKDSKYFYVYQKVYDLDGDFAGLAFVAEQVKDDNSFVNLVKNLVNSVTMVALGLIVSMLLFLF
;
A
#
# COMPACT_ATOMS: atom_id res chain seq x y z
N MET A 1 -42.03 -16.32 -25.41
CA MET A 1 -42.24 -14.87 -25.58
C MET A 1 -43.66 -14.53 -26.11
N PHE A 2 -44.17 -15.14 -27.19
CA PHE A 2 -45.51 -14.90 -27.74
C PHE A 2 -46.66 -15.20 -26.78
N SER A 3 -46.55 -16.24 -25.95
CA SER A 3 -47.58 -16.61 -24.96
C SER A 3 -47.79 -15.56 -23.86
N PHE A 4 -46.70 -14.94 -23.41
CA PHE A 4 -46.72 -13.88 -22.39
C PHE A 4 -47.39 -12.59 -22.91
N ILE A 5 -47.08 -12.20 -24.16
CA ILE A 5 -47.66 -11.02 -24.79
C ILE A 5 -49.22 -11.22 -24.99
N LYS A 6 -49.63 -12.41 -25.39
CA LYS A 6 -51.03 -12.73 -25.57
C LYS A 6 -51.79 -12.75 -24.24
N TRP A 7 -51.21 -13.35 -23.21
CA TRP A 7 -51.75 -13.32 -21.84
C TRP A 7 -51.90 -11.88 -21.32
N PHE A 8 -50.86 -11.06 -21.50
CA PHE A 8 -50.83 -9.67 -21.06
C PHE A 8 -51.87 -8.82 -21.82
N SER A 9 -52.05 -9.00 -23.14
CA SER A 9 -53.07 -8.29 -23.91
C SER A 9 -54.48 -8.66 -23.47
N THR A 10 -54.78 -9.93 -23.19
CA THR A 10 -56.10 -10.39 -22.69
C THR A 10 -56.36 -9.83 -21.28
N LEU A 11 -55.32 -9.73 -20.44
CA LEU A 11 -55.42 -9.17 -19.09
C LEU A 11 -55.72 -7.65 -19.15
N MET A 12 -55.12 -6.95 -20.10
CA MET A 12 -55.34 -5.53 -20.39
C MET A 12 -56.76 -5.26 -20.92
N GLU A 13 -57.29 -6.11 -21.78
CA GLU A 13 -58.64 -5.99 -22.31
C GLU A 13 -59.70 -6.21 -21.21
N ASN A 14 -59.52 -7.18 -20.33
CA ASN A 14 -60.37 -7.44 -19.19
C ASN A 14 -60.25 -6.34 -18.11
N ALA A 15 -59.10 -5.75 -17.94
CA ALA A 15 -58.83 -4.65 -17.00
C ALA A 15 -59.54 -3.34 -17.45
N LYS A 16 -59.64 -3.07 -18.76
CA LYS A 16 -60.39 -1.93 -19.30
C LYS A 16 -61.86 -1.94 -18.91
N LYS A 17 -62.44 -3.11 -18.66
CA LYS A 17 -63.83 -3.27 -18.23
C LYS A 17 -64.04 -3.03 -16.72
N LYS A 18 -63.00 -3.08 -15.93
CA LYS A 18 -63.05 -2.86 -14.47
C LYS A 18 -61.96 -1.83 -14.07
N LYS A 19 -62.35 -0.55 -13.93
CA LYS A 19 -61.46 0.56 -13.57
C LYS A 19 -60.54 0.24 -12.38
N GLY A 20 -61.00 -0.46 -11.35
CA GLY A 20 -60.20 -0.83 -10.19
C GLY A 20 -59.06 -1.83 -10.48
N LEU A 21 -59.30 -2.77 -11.41
CA LEU A 21 -58.27 -3.77 -11.76
C LEU A 21 -57.12 -3.16 -12.59
N TRP A 22 -57.44 -2.19 -13.44
CA TRP A 22 -56.48 -1.39 -14.18
C TRP A 22 -55.54 -0.62 -13.26
N PHE A 23 -56.13 0.00 -12.23
CA PHE A 23 -55.40 0.77 -11.25
C PHE A 23 -54.45 -0.13 -10.45
N THR A 24 -54.89 -1.28 -9.99
CA THR A 24 -54.05 -2.24 -9.25
C THR A 24 -52.89 -2.75 -10.10
N LEU A 25 -53.10 -3.07 -11.39
CA LEU A 25 -52.05 -3.50 -12.30
C LEU A 25 -51.02 -2.41 -12.57
N LEU A 26 -51.45 -1.15 -12.75
CA LEU A 26 -50.54 -0.01 -12.92
C LEU A 26 -49.68 0.24 -11.66
N THR A 27 -50.29 0.15 -10.49
CA THR A 27 -49.59 0.33 -9.22
C THR A 27 -48.56 -0.78 -8.99
N ILE A 28 -48.90 -2.04 -9.22
CA ILE A 28 -47.96 -3.17 -9.11
C ILE A 28 -46.83 -3.03 -10.13
N GLY A 29 -47.15 -2.69 -11.39
CA GLY A 29 -46.17 -2.50 -12.44
C GLY A 29 -45.17 -1.34 -12.12
N SER A 30 -45.69 -0.24 -11.58
CA SER A 30 -44.87 0.89 -11.14
C SER A 30 -43.97 0.51 -9.97
N LEU A 31 -44.50 -0.19 -8.96
CA LEU A 31 -43.68 -0.68 -7.84
C LEU A 31 -42.60 -1.65 -8.30
N MET A 32 -42.90 -2.60 -9.17
CA MET A 32 -41.89 -3.50 -9.74
C MET A 32 -40.82 -2.73 -10.52
N GLY A 33 -41.21 -1.73 -11.31
CA GLY A 33 -40.27 -0.88 -12.04
C GLY A 33 -39.32 -0.13 -11.12
N ILE A 34 -39.82 0.37 -9.98
CA ILE A 34 -39.00 1.04 -8.97
C ILE A 34 -37.99 0.09 -8.33
N PHE A 35 -38.47 -1.08 -7.86
CA PHE A 35 -37.58 -2.05 -7.25
C PHE A 35 -36.48 -2.53 -8.22
N ALA A 36 -36.84 -2.77 -9.48
CA ALA A 36 -35.87 -3.11 -10.52
C ALA A 36 -34.85 -1.98 -10.77
N SER A 37 -35.32 -0.74 -10.82
CA SER A 37 -34.45 0.44 -10.98
C SER A 37 -33.51 0.61 -9.78
N LEU A 38 -34.01 0.48 -8.55
CA LEU A 38 -33.21 0.56 -7.33
C LEU A 38 -32.16 -0.55 -7.28
N TYR A 39 -32.52 -1.77 -7.63
CA TYR A 39 -31.58 -2.88 -7.68
C TYR A 39 -30.48 -2.61 -8.72
N PHE A 40 -30.84 -2.21 -9.92
CA PHE A 40 -29.91 -1.91 -11.00
C PHE A 40 -28.95 -0.75 -10.65
N VAL A 41 -29.49 0.28 -10.04
CA VAL A 41 -28.69 1.42 -9.60
C VAL A 41 -27.71 1.03 -8.48
N ASN A 42 -28.15 0.28 -7.47
CA ASN A 42 -27.25 -0.23 -6.42
C ASN A 42 -26.16 -1.14 -7.00
N PHE A 43 -26.49 -1.96 -7.98
CA PHE A 43 -25.52 -2.78 -8.69
C PHE A 43 -24.47 -1.93 -9.41
N LEU A 44 -24.91 -0.91 -10.17
CA LEU A 44 -23.99 0.02 -10.87
C LEU A 44 -23.09 0.79 -9.89
N VAL A 45 -23.65 1.27 -8.79
CA VAL A 45 -22.87 1.97 -7.75
C VAL A 45 -21.80 1.07 -7.16
N SER A 46 -22.15 -0.18 -6.87
CA SER A 46 -21.21 -1.17 -6.34
C SER A 46 -20.08 -1.47 -7.33
N ASP A 47 -20.40 -1.68 -8.62
CA ASP A 47 -19.41 -1.94 -9.68
C ASP A 47 -18.47 -0.75 -9.89
N VAL A 48 -19.03 0.47 -9.94
CA VAL A 48 -18.25 1.70 -10.06
C VAL A 48 -17.34 1.90 -8.83
N ALA A 49 -17.87 1.66 -7.63
CA ALA A 49 -17.10 1.77 -6.39
C ALA A 49 -15.93 0.78 -6.39
N GLN A 50 -16.19 -0.47 -6.73
CA GLN A 50 -15.15 -1.50 -6.78
C GLN A 50 -14.05 -1.14 -7.80
N LYS A 51 -14.42 -0.75 -9.02
CA LYS A 51 -13.47 -0.31 -10.05
C LYS A 51 -12.64 0.91 -9.60
N THR A 52 -13.27 1.83 -8.90
CA THR A 52 -12.57 3.01 -8.36
C THR A 52 -11.53 2.60 -7.32
N TYR A 53 -11.88 1.70 -6.38
CA TYR A 53 -10.94 1.19 -5.40
C TYR A 53 -9.82 0.36 -6.01
N GLU A 54 -10.11 -0.46 -7.02
CA GLU A 54 -9.09 -1.20 -7.78
C GLU A 54 -8.11 -0.25 -8.48
N ASN A 55 -8.60 0.80 -9.11
CA ASN A 55 -7.75 1.82 -9.73
C ASN A 55 -6.90 2.55 -8.70
N GLN A 56 -7.48 2.91 -7.55
CA GLN A 56 -6.76 3.54 -6.45
C GLN A 56 -5.69 2.61 -5.88
N LYS A 57 -6.02 1.32 -5.65
CA LYS A 57 -5.03 0.29 -5.27
C LYS A 57 -3.87 0.25 -6.26
N ASN A 58 -4.14 0.15 -7.56
CA ASN A 58 -3.11 0.08 -8.58
C ASN A 58 -2.20 1.31 -8.59
N HIS A 59 -2.78 2.49 -8.37
CA HIS A 59 -2.02 3.73 -8.23
C HIS A 59 -1.08 3.69 -7.02
N TYR A 60 -1.54 3.22 -5.86
CA TYR A 60 -0.70 3.09 -4.66
C TYR A 60 0.39 2.03 -4.82
N VAL A 61 0.07 0.87 -5.41
CA VAL A 61 1.05 -0.18 -5.71
C VAL A 61 2.15 0.35 -6.62
N LEU A 62 1.79 1.06 -7.68
CA LEU A 62 2.75 1.68 -8.59
C LEU A 62 3.58 2.75 -7.89
N GLY A 63 2.95 3.61 -7.08
CA GLY A 63 3.63 4.62 -6.29
C GLY A 63 4.64 4.03 -5.30
N PHE A 64 4.28 2.93 -4.64
CA PHE A 64 5.19 2.20 -3.75
C PHE A 64 6.38 1.60 -4.51
N LYS A 65 6.14 0.93 -5.64
CA LYS A 65 7.21 0.40 -6.51
C LYS A 65 8.17 1.50 -6.95
N ASN A 66 7.67 2.63 -7.39
CA ASN A 66 8.50 3.76 -7.82
C ASN A 66 9.34 4.31 -6.68
N LYS A 67 8.80 4.38 -5.45
CA LYS A 67 9.56 4.79 -4.28
C LYS A 67 10.66 3.80 -3.93
N ILE A 68 10.41 2.49 -4.01
CA ILE A 68 11.45 1.45 -3.83
C ILE A 68 12.55 1.61 -4.88
N ILE A 69 12.19 1.74 -6.16
CA ILE A 69 13.15 1.92 -7.26
C ILE A 69 14.03 3.14 -6.97
N SER A 70 13.43 4.28 -6.66
CA SER A 70 14.17 5.50 -6.36
C SER A 70 15.12 5.37 -5.16
N GLN A 71 14.72 4.64 -4.10
CA GLN A 71 15.61 4.40 -2.97
C GLN A 71 16.75 3.44 -3.31
N ASN A 72 16.47 2.42 -4.11
CA ASN A 72 17.47 1.49 -4.60
C ASN A 72 18.49 2.20 -5.52
N GLU A 73 18.03 2.99 -6.48
CA GLU A 73 18.88 3.80 -7.36
C GLU A 73 19.77 4.76 -6.57
N TYR A 74 19.22 5.39 -5.53
CA TYR A 74 19.99 6.26 -4.65
C TYR A 74 21.09 5.52 -3.90
N THR A 75 20.78 4.37 -3.29
CA THR A 75 21.77 3.57 -2.55
C THR A 75 22.83 2.99 -3.49
N GLU A 76 22.42 2.58 -4.70
CA GLU A 76 23.33 2.08 -5.74
C GLU A 76 24.28 3.16 -6.23
N ALA A 77 23.76 4.32 -6.60
CA ALA A 77 24.57 5.45 -7.07
C ALA A 77 25.63 5.85 -6.03
N LEU A 78 25.26 5.85 -4.74
CA LEU A 78 26.19 6.13 -3.66
C LEU A 78 27.24 5.03 -3.51
N ALA A 79 26.84 3.75 -3.54
CA ALA A 79 27.76 2.62 -3.46
C ALA A 79 28.74 2.61 -4.65
N LEU A 80 28.26 2.90 -5.86
CA LEU A 80 29.09 3.04 -7.06
C LEU A 80 30.09 4.20 -6.95
N ALA A 81 29.64 5.36 -6.46
CA ALA A 81 30.52 6.51 -6.27
C ALA A 81 31.66 6.22 -5.28
N LEU A 82 31.34 5.51 -4.18
CA LEU A 82 32.31 5.10 -3.18
C LEU A 82 33.26 4.01 -3.71
N SER A 83 32.74 3.03 -4.47
CA SER A 83 33.55 1.93 -5.02
C SER A 83 34.57 2.40 -6.07
N LYS A 84 34.30 3.53 -6.74
CA LYS A 84 35.18 4.14 -7.75
C LYS A 84 36.09 5.23 -7.18
N ASN A 85 35.99 5.51 -5.89
CA ASN A 85 36.82 6.51 -5.25
C ASN A 85 38.22 5.93 -4.99
N GLU A 86 39.20 6.42 -5.71
CA GLU A 86 40.60 5.92 -5.64
C GLU A 86 41.20 6.08 -4.25
N ASP A 87 40.90 7.16 -3.53
CA ASP A 87 41.43 7.39 -2.17
C ASP A 87 40.86 6.37 -1.18
N ILE A 88 39.57 6.02 -1.32
CA ILE A 88 38.93 5.00 -0.49
C ILE A 88 39.49 3.62 -0.84
N ALA A 89 39.64 3.31 -2.12
CA ALA A 89 40.20 2.04 -2.58
C ALA A 89 41.65 1.87 -2.11
N ASN A 90 42.47 2.87 -2.29
CA ASN A 90 43.87 2.84 -1.86
C ASN A 90 44.03 2.68 -0.33
N ASP A 91 43.24 3.41 0.44
CA ASP A 91 43.22 3.30 1.90
C ASP A 91 42.75 1.89 2.35
N PHE A 92 41.73 1.34 1.68
CA PHE A 92 41.14 0.03 2.03
C PHE A 92 42.10 -1.13 1.77
N PHE A 93 42.76 -1.13 0.62
CA PHE A 93 43.68 -2.19 0.23
C PHE A 93 45.09 -1.98 0.76
N SER A 94 45.32 -0.89 1.48
CA SER A 94 46.61 -0.65 2.17
C SER A 94 46.85 -1.68 3.26
N SER A 95 48.09 -2.08 3.42
CA SER A 95 48.55 -2.89 4.56
C SER A 95 48.67 -2.08 5.86
N ASP A 96 48.57 -0.75 5.78
CA ASP A 96 48.65 0.14 6.93
C ASP A 96 47.33 0.16 7.71
N GLU A 97 47.39 -0.18 9.00
CA GLU A 97 46.25 -0.16 9.91
C GLU A 97 45.67 1.26 10.08
N ASN A 98 46.49 2.30 9.99
CA ASN A 98 46.01 3.68 10.06
C ASN A 98 45.20 4.09 8.81
N ALA A 99 45.59 3.59 7.63
CA ALA A 99 44.80 3.80 6.41
C ALA A 99 43.43 3.19 6.52
N ARG A 100 43.29 1.96 7.07
CA ARG A 100 42.00 1.32 7.32
C ARG A 100 41.11 2.08 8.33
N LYS A 101 41.72 2.58 9.43
CA LYS A 101 40.97 3.45 10.37
C LYS A 101 40.48 4.75 9.72
N ASN A 102 41.25 5.25 8.74
CA ASN A 102 40.87 6.45 7.99
C ASN A 102 39.64 6.25 7.13
N ILE A 103 39.40 5.04 6.58
CA ILE A 103 38.20 4.71 5.82
C ILE A 103 36.95 4.78 6.70
N ASP A 104 36.98 4.15 7.88
CA ASP A 104 35.86 4.21 8.82
C ASP A 104 35.54 5.66 9.18
N LYS A 105 36.56 6.50 9.35
CA LYS A 105 36.38 7.93 9.61
C LYS A 105 35.74 8.64 8.42
N LYS A 106 36.27 8.45 7.21
CA LYS A 106 35.74 9.05 5.97
C LYS A 106 34.29 8.60 5.73
N SER A 107 34.01 7.32 5.90
CA SER A 107 32.65 6.76 5.73
C SER A 107 31.67 7.37 6.74
N LYS A 108 32.06 7.48 8.02
CA LYS A 108 31.23 8.14 9.05
C LYS A 108 31.05 9.64 8.77
N GLU A 109 32.02 10.32 8.22
CA GLU A 109 31.88 11.72 7.82
C GLU A 109 30.83 11.86 6.69
N ILE A 110 30.88 10.97 5.69
CA ILE A 110 29.87 10.92 4.60
C ILE A 110 28.49 10.58 5.15
N GLU A 111 28.38 9.52 5.98
CA GLU A 111 27.15 9.16 6.66
C GLU A 111 26.56 10.33 7.45
N ASN A 112 27.38 11.00 8.26
CA ASN A 112 26.94 12.12 9.10
C ASN A 112 26.47 13.30 8.25
N LYS A 113 27.18 13.62 7.16
CA LYS A 113 26.79 14.65 6.21
C LYS A 113 25.42 14.36 5.60
N ILE A 114 25.22 13.14 5.10
CA ILE A 114 23.97 12.72 4.48
C ILE A 114 22.85 12.67 5.52
N ASN A 115 23.11 12.05 6.68
CA ASN A 115 22.12 11.93 7.75
C ASN A 115 21.71 13.30 8.33
N SER A 116 22.61 14.28 8.36
CA SER A 116 22.28 15.65 8.77
C SER A 116 21.31 16.34 7.82
N VAL A 117 21.44 16.09 6.51
CA VAL A 117 20.51 16.60 5.49
C VAL A 117 19.14 15.88 5.57
N LEU A 118 19.17 14.57 5.87
CA LEU A 118 17.94 13.77 6.01
C LEU A 118 17.21 13.97 7.35
N GLY A 119 17.83 14.67 8.30
CA GLY A 119 17.27 14.97 9.61
C GLY A 119 17.21 13.78 10.58
N LYS A 120 17.74 12.61 10.20
CA LYS A 120 17.81 11.40 11.05
C LYS A 120 18.91 10.44 10.57
N LYS A 121 19.39 9.61 11.49
CA LYS A 121 20.34 8.54 11.17
C LYS A 121 19.62 7.43 10.41
N SER A 122 19.69 7.44 9.10
CA SER A 122 18.98 6.48 8.23
C SER A 122 19.88 5.78 7.22
N LEU A 123 21.11 6.24 7.04
CA LEU A 123 22.07 5.70 6.08
C LEU A 123 23.30 5.17 6.80
N SER A 124 23.77 4.01 6.39
CA SER A 124 25.02 3.41 6.84
C SER A 124 25.86 2.93 5.66
N ILE A 125 27.18 3.03 5.78
CA ILE A 125 28.16 2.59 4.79
C ILE A 125 29.07 1.58 5.48
N SER A 126 29.25 0.43 4.86
CA SER A 126 30.13 -0.62 5.34
C SER A 126 30.88 -1.28 4.19
N TYR A 127 31.93 -2.02 4.53
CA TYR A 127 32.76 -2.76 3.58
C TYR A 127 32.76 -4.23 3.98
N GLU A 128 32.34 -5.09 3.07
CA GLU A 128 32.26 -6.53 3.29
C GLU A 128 33.34 -7.24 2.46
N VAL A 129 34.27 -7.92 3.13
CA VAL A 129 35.37 -8.68 2.50
C VAL A 129 34.94 -10.12 2.31
N GLY A 130 35.06 -10.64 1.09
CA GLY A 130 34.86 -12.05 0.81
C GLY A 130 34.06 -12.34 -0.46
N ASN A 131 34.26 -13.53 -1.01
CA ASN A 131 33.61 -13.98 -2.25
C ASN A 131 32.12 -14.30 -2.09
N ASN A 132 31.62 -14.38 -0.85
CA ASN A 132 30.24 -14.74 -0.52
C ASN A 132 29.33 -13.54 -0.27
N VAL A 133 29.81 -12.32 -0.53
CA VAL A 133 28.95 -11.15 -0.36
C VAL A 133 27.92 -11.12 -1.47
N LYS A 134 26.66 -11.20 -1.08
CA LYS A 134 25.53 -11.14 -2.01
C LYS A 134 25.55 -9.80 -2.72
N LYS A 135 25.87 -9.83 -4.00
CA LYS A 135 25.69 -8.70 -4.90
C LYS A 135 24.18 -8.52 -5.09
N GLY A 136 23.67 -7.33 -4.87
CA GLY A 136 22.26 -7.08 -5.08
C GLY A 136 21.86 -5.68 -4.70
N ILE A 137 20.74 -5.29 -5.26
CA ILE A 137 20.08 -4.03 -5.00
C ILE A 137 18.63 -4.37 -4.65
N GLY A 138 18.19 -3.97 -3.48
CA GLY A 138 16.83 -4.28 -3.06
C GLY A 138 16.58 -4.03 -1.58
N ILE A 139 15.50 -4.59 -1.09
CA ILE A 139 15.19 -4.61 0.34
C ILE A 139 15.90 -5.82 0.97
N ASP A 140 16.55 -5.61 2.11
CA ASP A 140 17.17 -6.67 2.89
C ASP A 140 16.77 -6.52 4.37
N ILE A 141 16.82 -7.64 5.10
CA ILE A 141 16.57 -7.65 6.55
C ILE A 141 17.89 -7.86 7.26
N THR A 142 18.36 -6.83 7.91
CA THR A 142 19.61 -6.80 8.65
C THR A 142 19.38 -6.90 10.16
N LYS A 143 20.46 -6.91 10.93
CA LYS A 143 20.40 -6.83 12.39
C LYS A 143 19.73 -5.54 12.89
N GLU A 144 19.73 -4.49 12.09
CA GLU A 144 19.16 -3.17 12.39
C GLU A 144 17.70 -3.03 11.95
N GLY A 145 17.19 -3.96 11.14
CA GLY A 145 15.82 -3.96 10.62
C GLY A 145 15.76 -4.08 9.10
N ALA A 146 14.63 -3.69 8.53
CA ALA A 146 14.44 -3.65 7.09
C ALA A 146 15.12 -2.42 6.49
N VAL A 147 15.91 -2.63 5.44
CA VAL A 147 16.71 -1.59 4.79
C VAL A 147 16.65 -1.73 3.27
N PHE A 148 16.82 -0.63 2.57
CA PHE A 148 17.28 -0.64 1.18
C PHE A 148 18.78 -0.91 1.19
N LYS A 149 19.24 -1.93 0.51
CA LYS A 149 20.63 -2.34 0.46
C LYS A 149 21.15 -2.35 -0.97
N SER A 150 22.31 -1.77 -1.17
CA SER A 150 23.08 -1.90 -2.40
C SER A 150 24.50 -2.37 -2.07
N SER A 151 24.96 -3.40 -2.76
CA SER A 151 26.27 -3.99 -2.61
C SER A 151 27.00 -3.99 -3.95
N VAL A 152 28.09 -3.22 -4.05
CA VAL A 152 28.84 -2.98 -5.27
C VAL A 152 30.31 -3.37 -5.06
N PRO A 153 30.92 -4.16 -5.99
CA PRO A 153 32.31 -4.55 -5.86
C PRO A 153 33.25 -3.36 -6.04
N MET A 154 34.27 -3.30 -5.20
CA MET A 154 35.47 -2.46 -5.31
C MET A 154 36.65 -3.39 -5.51
N ILE A 155 37.43 -3.15 -6.54
CA ILE A 155 38.55 -4.02 -6.96
C ILE A 155 39.84 -3.26 -6.87
N ASP A 156 40.88 -3.84 -6.23
CA ASP A 156 42.22 -3.29 -6.19
C ASP A 156 43.04 -3.56 -7.48
N LYS A 157 44.23 -3.01 -7.56
CA LYS A 157 45.18 -3.24 -8.67
C LYS A 157 45.61 -4.69 -8.80
N ASN A 158 45.48 -5.50 -7.76
CA ASN A 158 45.85 -6.91 -7.68
C ASN A 158 44.70 -7.84 -7.93
N GLY A 159 43.48 -7.33 -8.22
CA GLY A 159 42.28 -8.10 -8.43
C GLY A 159 41.60 -8.55 -7.15
N THR A 160 42.00 -8.06 -5.97
CA THR A 160 41.33 -8.33 -4.71
C THR A 160 39.97 -7.62 -4.69
N ILE A 161 38.92 -8.34 -4.30
CA ILE A 161 37.56 -7.83 -4.32
C ILE A 161 37.06 -7.61 -2.90
N THR A 162 36.53 -6.45 -2.66
CA THR A 162 35.63 -6.15 -1.52
C THR A 162 34.33 -5.56 -2.03
N ASN A 163 33.31 -5.52 -1.21
CA ASN A 163 32.07 -4.85 -1.59
C ASN A 163 31.85 -3.62 -0.71
N VAL A 164 31.50 -2.52 -1.36
CA VAL A 164 30.97 -1.35 -0.70
C VAL A 164 29.47 -1.60 -0.52
N VAL A 165 29.02 -1.61 0.72
CA VAL A 165 27.63 -1.84 1.07
C VAL A 165 27.03 -0.55 1.62
N VAL A 166 26.00 -0.06 0.96
CA VAL A 166 25.22 1.08 1.42
C VAL A 166 23.84 0.57 1.82
N THR A 167 23.44 0.89 3.05
CA THR A 167 22.11 0.58 3.57
C THR A 167 21.38 1.86 3.94
N LYS A 168 20.05 1.86 3.74
CA LYS A 168 19.18 2.96 4.12
C LYS A 168 17.91 2.41 4.74
N ASP A 169 17.54 2.91 5.94
CA ASP A 169 16.37 2.44 6.69
C ASP A 169 15.08 2.62 5.86
N ILE A 170 14.23 1.59 5.81
CA ILE A 170 12.92 1.62 5.13
C ILE A 170 11.98 2.65 5.75
N ASP A 171 12.19 3.00 7.00
CA ASP A 171 11.41 4.03 7.70
C ASP A 171 11.55 5.42 7.06
N THR A 172 12.51 5.61 6.13
CA THR A 172 12.58 6.84 5.32
C THR A 172 11.35 7.03 4.42
N LEU A 173 10.63 5.96 4.10
CA LEU A 173 9.37 6.03 3.37
C LEU A 173 8.25 6.69 4.18
N ILE A 174 8.29 6.62 5.51
CA ILE A 174 7.27 7.24 6.39
C ILE A 174 7.18 8.73 6.11
N GLU A 175 8.33 9.42 6.10
CA GLU A 175 8.37 10.86 5.84
C GLU A 175 7.93 11.22 4.41
N ASN A 176 8.25 10.35 3.44
CA ASN A 176 7.84 10.55 2.06
C ASN A 176 6.32 10.44 1.91
N TYR A 177 5.70 9.46 2.57
CA TYR A 177 4.25 9.30 2.53
C TYR A 177 3.53 10.36 3.36
N LYS A 178 4.10 10.78 4.50
CA LYS A 178 3.54 11.85 5.32
C LYS A 178 3.44 13.18 4.56
N LYS A 179 4.40 13.49 3.68
CA LYS A 179 4.33 14.66 2.80
C LYS A 179 3.18 14.60 1.78
N GLU A 180 2.64 13.43 1.54
CA GLU A 180 1.51 13.16 0.65
C GLU A 180 0.18 12.98 1.42
N ASP A 181 0.13 13.33 2.71
CA ASP A 181 -1.00 13.07 3.62
C ASP A 181 -1.38 11.58 3.72
N LYS A 182 -0.40 10.70 3.58
CA LYS A 182 -0.58 9.25 3.66
C LYS A 182 0.18 8.67 4.83
N ALA A 183 -0.35 7.60 5.39
CA ALA A 183 0.35 6.78 6.37
C ALA A 183 1.07 5.62 5.68
N PHE A 184 2.21 5.23 6.24
CA PHE A 184 2.99 4.07 5.80
C PHE A 184 3.35 3.21 7.00
N ALA A 185 3.30 1.88 6.84
CA ALA A 185 3.84 0.93 7.81
C ALA A 185 4.46 -0.26 7.09
N PHE A 186 5.54 -0.80 7.67
CA PHE A 186 6.15 -2.03 7.24
C PHE A 186 6.07 -3.07 8.35
N LEU A 187 5.40 -4.18 8.08
CA LEU A 187 5.23 -5.29 9.00
C LEU A 187 6.15 -6.42 8.58
N LEU A 188 7.13 -6.75 9.41
CA LEU A 188 8.04 -7.87 9.19
C LEU A 188 7.35 -9.19 9.52
N THR A 189 7.62 -10.24 8.76
CA THR A 189 7.23 -11.60 9.13
C THR A 189 7.97 -12.06 10.38
N GLU A 190 7.47 -13.09 11.05
CA GLU A 190 8.16 -13.70 12.17
C GLU A 190 9.55 -14.20 11.77
N SER A 191 9.67 -14.91 10.63
CA SER A 191 10.95 -15.40 10.10
C SER A 191 11.95 -14.27 9.88
N SER A 192 11.54 -13.20 9.24
CA SER A 192 12.39 -12.00 9.02
C SER A 192 12.80 -11.34 10.33
N SER A 193 11.92 -11.32 11.33
CA SER A 193 12.21 -10.73 12.64
C SER A 193 13.32 -11.46 13.40
N HIS A 194 13.62 -12.72 13.07
CA HIS A 194 14.74 -13.46 13.66
C HIS A 194 16.11 -13.00 13.18
N LYS A 195 16.17 -12.30 12.01
CA LYS A 195 17.42 -11.70 11.50
C LYS A 195 17.82 -10.44 12.27
N ILE A 196 16.88 -9.82 13.01
CA ILE A 196 17.10 -8.59 13.79
C ILE A 196 17.81 -8.90 15.12
N ASP A 197 18.67 -7.98 15.55
CA ASP A 197 19.30 -8.08 16.87
C ASP A 197 18.26 -8.24 17.98
N ARG A 198 18.50 -9.19 18.92
CA ARG A 198 17.51 -9.54 19.97
C ARG A 198 17.20 -8.37 20.89
N LYS A 199 18.19 -7.52 21.20
CA LYS A 199 17.99 -6.35 22.07
C LYS A 199 17.12 -5.32 21.34
N LEU A 200 17.46 -5.06 20.06
CA LEU A 200 16.69 -4.14 19.24
C LEU A 200 15.26 -4.65 19.01
N LYS A 201 15.08 -5.94 18.69
CA LYS A 201 13.76 -6.54 18.55
C LYS A 201 12.92 -6.34 19.80
N LYS A 202 13.48 -6.62 20.98
CA LYS A 202 12.77 -6.50 22.26
C LYS A 202 12.42 -5.06 22.64
N SER A 203 13.26 -4.09 22.26
CA SER A 203 13.09 -2.69 22.65
C SER A 203 12.27 -1.85 21.67
N ALA A 204 12.30 -2.18 20.37
CA ALA A 204 11.76 -1.34 19.31
C ALA A 204 10.62 -1.98 18.51
N TYR A 205 10.46 -3.30 18.58
CA TYR A 205 9.43 -4.00 17.81
C TYR A 205 8.33 -4.55 18.70
N THR A 206 7.11 -4.47 18.23
CA THR A 206 5.92 -5.05 18.89
C THR A 206 5.37 -6.16 18.01
N SER A 207 5.02 -7.31 18.61
CA SER A 207 4.31 -8.39 17.93
C SER A 207 2.93 -7.92 17.47
N TYR A 208 2.52 -8.39 16.32
CA TYR A 208 1.31 -7.98 15.66
C TYR A 208 0.59 -9.22 15.09
N HIS A 209 -0.61 -9.52 15.59
CA HIS A 209 -1.36 -10.74 15.25
C HIS A 209 -0.52 -12.03 15.30
N ASP A 210 0.43 -12.12 16.21
CA ASP A 210 1.34 -13.27 16.43
C ASP A 210 2.14 -13.75 15.20
N LYS A 211 2.04 -13.07 14.08
CA LYS A 211 2.69 -13.42 12.80
C LYS A 211 3.61 -12.34 12.26
N PHE A 212 3.42 -11.12 12.71
CA PHE A 212 4.16 -9.97 12.21
C PHE A 212 4.77 -9.16 13.35
N TYR A 213 5.75 -8.35 13.00
CA TYR A 213 6.43 -7.43 13.92
C TYR A 213 6.48 -6.04 13.29
N ILE A 214 6.12 -5.03 14.07
CA ILE A 214 6.16 -3.63 13.66
C ILE A 214 7.09 -2.85 14.59
N LYS A 215 7.90 -1.94 14.01
CA LYS A 215 8.75 -1.01 14.76
C LYS A 215 7.89 0.16 15.24
N SER A 216 7.20 -0.03 16.36
CA SER A 216 6.08 0.81 16.82
C SER A 216 6.43 2.27 17.09
N ALA A 217 7.70 2.61 17.36
CA ALA A 217 8.13 3.99 17.62
C ALA A 217 8.25 4.84 16.35
N SER A 218 8.24 4.23 15.15
CA SER A 218 8.49 4.92 13.89
C SER A 218 7.22 5.37 13.18
N TYR A 219 6.03 4.87 13.56
CA TYR A 219 4.79 5.05 12.83
C TYR A 219 3.76 5.89 13.60
N ASP A 220 2.81 6.47 12.83
CA ASP A 220 1.66 7.14 13.44
C ASP A 220 0.86 6.16 14.30
N LYS A 221 0.69 6.52 15.59
CA LYS A 221 0.04 5.66 16.57
C LYS A 221 -1.41 5.35 16.22
N ILE A 222 -2.14 6.34 15.72
CA ILE A 222 -3.56 6.18 15.37
C ILE A 222 -3.69 5.18 14.22
N PHE A 223 -2.83 5.30 13.22
CA PHE A 223 -2.78 4.38 12.10
C PHE A 223 -2.40 2.96 12.53
N VAL A 224 -1.38 2.81 13.38
CA VAL A 224 -0.97 1.51 13.91
C VAL A 224 -2.06 0.86 14.73
N ASP A 225 -2.77 1.62 15.57
CA ASP A 225 -3.88 1.09 16.36
C ASP A 225 -5.07 0.67 15.49
N GLN A 226 -5.33 1.36 14.38
CA GLN A 226 -6.34 0.93 13.39
C GLN A 226 -5.90 -0.34 12.65
N LEU A 227 -4.63 -0.45 12.26
CA LEU A 227 -4.10 -1.67 11.65
C LEU A 227 -4.34 -2.91 12.52
N LYS A 228 -4.38 -2.79 13.86
CA LYS A 228 -4.70 -3.91 14.77
C LYS A 228 -6.08 -4.50 14.55
N SER A 229 -7.02 -3.75 14.00
CA SER A 229 -8.36 -4.24 13.66
C SER A 229 -8.45 -4.93 12.31
N VAL A 230 -7.39 -4.85 11.51
CA VAL A 230 -7.33 -5.47 10.18
C VAL A 230 -7.12 -6.97 10.31
N ASP A 231 -8.00 -7.76 9.72
CA ASP A 231 -7.84 -9.21 9.65
C ASP A 231 -6.82 -9.58 8.55
N PHE A 232 -5.66 -10.08 8.97
CA PHE A 232 -4.61 -10.55 8.05
C PHE A 232 -4.79 -12.00 7.60
N GLY A 233 -5.79 -12.73 8.12
CA GLY A 233 -6.02 -14.14 7.79
C GLY A 233 -6.34 -14.39 6.31
N GLY A 234 -6.87 -13.39 5.62
CA GLY A 234 -7.24 -13.42 4.20
C GLY A 234 -6.22 -12.79 3.25
N ILE A 235 -5.06 -12.28 3.73
CA ILE A 235 -4.03 -11.67 2.88
C ILE A 235 -3.19 -12.75 2.22
N LEU A 236 -3.73 -13.37 1.18
CA LEU A 236 -3.05 -14.38 0.36
C LEU A 236 -2.51 -13.80 -0.95
N GLU A 237 -3.08 -12.70 -1.42
CA GLU A 237 -2.69 -12.05 -2.67
C GLU A 237 -1.38 -11.29 -2.54
N GLU A 238 -0.69 -11.07 -3.67
CA GLU A 238 0.56 -10.30 -3.77
C GLU A 238 0.37 -8.85 -3.32
N ASN A 239 -0.78 -8.28 -3.68
CA ASN A 239 -1.22 -6.96 -3.26
C ASN A 239 -2.75 -6.92 -3.20
N GLY A 240 -3.29 -6.04 -2.38
CA GLY A 240 -4.71 -5.86 -2.23
C GLY A 240 -5.06 -4.57 -1.53
N PHE A 241 -6.34 -4.38 -1.27
CA PHE A 241 -6.81 -3.24 -0.49
C PHE A 241 -7.82 -3.68 0.57
N ILE A 242 -7.90 -2.90 1.63
CA ILE A 242 -8.88 -3.03 2.70
C ILE A 242 -9.44 -1.63 2.94
N LYS A 243 -10.75 -1.54 3.08
CA LYS A 243 -11.42 -0.28 3.42
C LYS A 243 -12.19 -0.46 4.71
N ASP A 244 -11.92 0.40 5.67
CA ASP A 244 -12.76 0.58 6.85
C ASP A 244 -13.44 1.96 6.86
N SER A 245 -14.02 2.35 7.99
CA SER A 245 -14.69 3.65 8.13
C SER A 245 -13.74 4.84 8.17
N LYS A 246 -12.45 4.63 8.44
CA LYS A 246 -11.47 5.70 8.65
C LYS A 246 -10.38 5.74 7.60
N TYR A 247 -9.98 4.57 7.08
CA TYR A 247 -8.87 4.45 6.16
C TYR A 247 -9.20 3.56 4.98
N PHE A 248 -8.59 3.90 3.85
CA PHE A 248 -8.39 3.02 2.71
C PHE A 248 -6.94 2.55 2.75
N TYR A 249 -6.74 1.26 2.97
CA TYR A 249 -5.42 0.64 3.06
C TYR A 249 -5.12 -0.09 1.76
N VAL A 250 -3.92 0.08 1.27
CA VAL A 250 -3.36 -0.78 0.23
C VAL A 250 -2.16 -1.49 0.81
N TYR A 251 -2.10 -2.79 0.63
CA TYR A 251 -0.96 -3.60 1.05
C TYR A 251 -0.25 -4.25 -0.13
N GLN A 252 1.03 -4.50 0.04
CA GLN A 252 1.86 -5.23 -0.90
C GLN A 252 2.82 -6.14 -0.16
N LYS A 253 2.98 -7.38 -0.64
CA LYS A 253 4.04 -8.27 -0.18
C LYS A 253 5.39 -7.73 -0.62
N VAL A 254 6.36 -7.83 0.27
CA VAL A 254 7.73 -7.41 0.05
C VAL A 254 8.64 -8.61 0.27
N TYR A 255 9.55 -8.82 -0.65
CA TYR A 255 10.54 -9.89 -0.61
C TYR A 255 11.92 -9.29 -0.39
N ASP A 256 12.78 -10.01 0.32
CA ASP A 256 14.17 -9.61 0.53
C ASP A 256 15.06 -10.00 -0.67
N LEU A 257 16.35 -9.67 -0.59
CA LEU A 257 17.33 -10.00 -1.63
C LEU A 257 17.52 -11.51 -1.87
N ASP A 258 17.07 -12.33 -0.95
CA ASP A 258 17.08 -13.79 -1.08
C ASP A 258 15.83 -14.33 -1.78
N GLY A 259 14.85 -13.47 -2.01
CA GLY A 259 13.53 -13.84 -2.53
C GLY A 259 12.59 -14.38 -1.44
N ASP A 260 12.99 -14.29 -0.16
CA ASP A 260 12.15 -14.69 0.95
C ASP A 260 11.09 -13.61 1.25
N PHE A 261 9.90 -14.06 1.65
CA PHE A 261 8.84 -13.14 2.05
C PHE A 261 9.24 -12.39 3.33
N ALA A 262 9.65 -11.13 3.16
CA ALA A 262 10.15 -10.29 4.23
C ALA A 262 9.03 -9.68 5.08
N GLY A 263 7.91 -9.28 4.46
CA GLY A 263 6.84 -8.64 5.18
C GLY A 263 5.79 -7.98 4.29
N LEU A 264 4.92 -7.19 4.92
CA LEU A 264 3.86 -6.44 4.27
C LEU A 264 4.14 -4.94 4.38
N ALA A 265 4.13 -4.25 3.25
CA ALA A 265 4.10 -2.80 3.20
C ALA A 265 2.65 -2.33 3.11
N PHE A 266 2.24 -1.46 4.02
CA PHE A 266 0.94 -0.81 4.03
C PHE A 266 1.08 0.67 3.71
N VAL A 267 0.26 1.14 2.79
CA VAL A 267 0.04 2.56 2.53
C VAL A 267 -1.43 2.85 2.79
N ALA A 268 -1.74 3.87 3.57
CA ALA A 268 -3.12 4.20 3.88
C ALA A 268 -3.39 5.69 3.71
N GLU A 269 -4.61 5.99 3.32
CA GLU A 269 -5.17 7.33 3.25
C GLU A 269 -6.42 7.39 4.10
N GLN A 270 -6.61 8.50 4.84
CA GLN A 270 -7.86 8.73 5.57
C GLN A 270 -9.01 8.90 4.58
N VAL A 271 -10.08 8.14 4.80
CA VAL A 271 -11.33 8.33 4.07
C VAL A 271 -11.93 9.65 4.52
N LYS A 272 -11.73 10.70 3.73
CA LYS A 272 -12.42 11.97 3.94
C LYS A 272 -13.88 11.77 3.54
N ASP A 273 -14.79 11.81 4.52
CA ASP A 273 -16.19 11.43 4.38
C ASP A 273 -16.94 12.14 3.22
N ASP A 274 -16.49 13.31 2.80
CA ASP A 274 -17.26 14.18 1.91
C ASP A 274 -16.78 14.25 0.45
N ASN A 275 -15.63 13.69 0.10
CA ASN A 275 -15.02 13.94 -1.21
C ASN A 275 -14.70 12.70 -2.06
N SER A 276 -15.06 11.49 -1.66
CA SER A 276 -14.83 10.35 -2.54
C SER A 276 -15.87 10.35 -3.67
N PHE A 277 -15.44 10.17 -4.91
CA PHE A 277 -16.31 10.00 -6.07
C PHE A 277 -17.42 8.96 -5.82
N VAL A 278 -17.12 7.93 -5.04
CA VAL A 278 -18.06 6.89 -4.64
C VAL A 278 -19.18 7.46 -3.76
N ASN A 279 -18.85 8.31 -2.78
CA ASN A 279 -19.86 8.95 -1.93
C ASN A 279 -20.72 9.93 -2.73
N LEU A 280 -20.10 10.64 -3.68
CA LEU A 280 -20.80 11.55 -4.58
C LEU A 280 -21.81 10.80 -5.45
N VAL A 281 -21.39 9.69 -6.07
CA VAL A 281 -22.26 8.82 -6.88
C VAL A 281 -23.38 8.24 -6.00
N LYS A 282 -23.07 7.74 -4.80
CA LYS A 282 -24.06 7.19 -3.86
C LYS A 282 -25.10 8.24 -3.44
N ASN A 283 -24.68 9.46 -3.15
CA ASN A 283 -25.57 10.57 -2.79
C ASN A 283 -26.45 10.98 -3.96
N LEU A 284 -25.90 11.02 -5.18
CA LEU A 284 -26.63 11.33 -6.41
C LEU A 284 -27.74 10.29 -6.65
N VAL A 285 -27.42 9.02 -6.49
CA VAL A 285 -28.37 7.90 -6.61
C VAL A 285 -29.46 7.98 -5.57
N ASN A 286 -29.12 8.21 -4.30
CA ASN A 286 -30.10 8.37 -3.24
C ASN A 286 -31.05 9.55 -3.52
N SER A 287 -30.52 10.65 -4.03
CA SER A 287 -31.33 11.83 -4.39
C SER A 287 -32.29 11.54 -5.54
N VAL A 288 -31.82 10.88 -6.60
CA VAL A 288 -32.67 10.46 -7.75
C VAL A 288 -33.78 9.51 -7.28
N THR A 289 -33.43 8.58 -6.39
CA THR A 289 -34.39 7.62 -5.81
C THR A 289 -35.45 8.33 -4.99
N MET A 290 -35.08 9.30 -4.15
CA MET A 290 -36.02 10.09 -3.34
C MET A 290 -37.00 10.90 -4.23
N VAL A 291 -36.48 11.51 -5.30
CA VAL A 291 -37.31 12.25 -6.27
C VAL A 291 -38.28 11.31 -6.97
N ALA A 292 -37.82 10.14 -7.43
CA ALA A 292 -38.66 9.14 -8.08
C ALA A 292 -39.82 8.64 -7.16
N LEU A 293 -39.50 8.33 -5.88
CA LEU A 293 -40.47 7.98 -4.87
C LEU A 293 -41.49 9.10 -4.61
N GLY A 294 -41.03 10.34 -4.52
CA GLY A 294 -41.88 11.51 -4.33
C GLY A 294 -42.87 11.71 -5.49
N LEU A 295 -42.40 11.53 -6.72
CA LEU A 295 -43.25 11.61 -7.91
C LEU A 295 -44.35 10.52 -7.91
N ILE A 296 -44.03 9.30 -7.46
CA ILE A 296 -44.98 8.21 -7.41
C ILE A 296 -46.02 8.44 -6.32
N VAL A 297 -45.61 8.89 -5.14
CA VAL A 297 -46.53 9.25 -4.06
C VAL A 297 -47.44 10.38 -4.51
N SER A 298 -46.90 11.41 -5.20
CA SER A 298 -47.73 12.48 -5.78
C SER A 298 -48.72 11.96 -6.81
N MET A 299 -48.30 11.07 -7.72
CA MET A 299 -49.20 10.46 -8.70
C MET A 299 -50.31 9.64 -8.02
N LEU A 300 -49.98 8.89 -6.97
CA LEU A 300 -51.00 8.14 -6.21
C LEU A 300 -52.00 9.08 -5.50
N LEU A 301 -51.51 10.19 -4.92
CA LEU A 301 -52.40 11.19 -4.28
C LEU A 301 -53.28 11.93 -5.27
N PHE A 302 -52.84 12.14 -6.52
CA PHE A 302 -53.65 12.77 -7.57
C PHE A 302 -54.75 11.85 -8.13
N LEU A 303 -54.61 10.54 -7.94
CA LEU A 303 -55.52 9.53 -8.44
C LEU A 303 -56.62 9.16 -7.42
N PHE A 304 -56.49 9.57 -6.17
CA PHE A 304 -57.48 9.48 -5.09
C PHE A 304 -58.19 10.80 -4.86
#